data_99a156892a96485f063b7a3f7fa95653
#
_entry.id   99a156892a96485f063b7a3f7fa95653
#
_cell.length_a   1.000
_cell.length_b   1.000
_cell.length_c   1.000
_cell.angle_alpha   90.00
_cell.angle_beta   90.00
_cell.angle_gamma   90.00
#
_symmetry.space_group_name_H-M   'P 1'
#
loop_
_entity.id
_entity.type
_entity.pdbx_description
1 polymer ?
#
loop_
_entity_poly.entity_id
_entity_poly.type
_entity_poly.pdbx_seq_one_letter_code
_entity_poly.pdbx_strand_id
1 'polypeptide(L)'
;MRAVTSAVLVTTFLAFAKLGVALGTGANDLKISLADAPSVKLHVTFKRKSMKLHGQPEFDMFANPVVSADGASVLYDGYVAFEEDDSTFTYSYVNGSGYLSTKDGDRENVQCISSSTLPFNSILPALNDARPIPSATIGDETIECPSGNLFKTNFGGTHFAICASGKSGFAAYSSDMTIDVEYLENSVSISKPTLSCAAVGKEASVSPTALALLTGKEVPASSTRNLKAAEHMAMESSSCTCKSTPRPCVFFHGIGNYNEMEELQDTPKKASGRMGNMNAHAPCCTEVKYSILNTMDYSWTNDSLQQKFCDRALRLSDTSDVDLGVVKDTVVVTHSMGGLVMSMALATGRCSFGEGASWVALSSPMMGSMASDYFQDFCNDEVSDFATDLLDVLGQCPMPVARQSLFYQNEKYSTVDHNAAYKAAQEAYRGNVSAAMCSDDYRGIFSVYRPIMVVAGKLVPHKSSENDGLVEFQSCAKGIETAGFGNSFKDQFYVPELNHADTVFLNGDGIFKDSRKPVKWFECLL
;
A
#
# COMPACT_ATOMS: atom_id res chain seq x y z
N MET A 1 -67.91 7.26 -50.34
CA MET A 1 -68.16 8.61 -50.87
C MET A 1 -66.86 9.40 -50.92
N ARG A 2 -66.53 9.82 -52.15
CA ARG A 2 -65.62 10.91 -52.52
C ARG A 2 -64.20 10.87 -51.93
N ALA A 3 -63.19 10.52 -52.60
CA ALA A 3 -62.65 10.98 -53.89
C ALA A 3 -61.80 12.26 -53.77
N VAL A 4 -60.52 12.14 -54.22
CA VAL A 4 -59.78 13.04 -55.13
C VAL A 4 -59.01 14.16 -54.38
N THR A 5 -57.77 14.47 -54.59
CA THR A 5 -56.90 14.52 -55.83
C THR A 5 -55.43 14.76 -55.49
N SER A 6 -54.58 14.24 -56.34
CA SER A 6 -53.14 14.56 -56.53
C SER A 6 -52.86 16.02 -56.82
N ALA A 7 -51.68 16.51 -56.45
CA ALA A 7 -50.98 17.53 -57.22
C ALA A 7 -49.46 17.31 -57.12
N VAL A 8 -48.90 16.96 -58.22
CA VAL A 8 -47.47 16.99 -58.59
C VAL A 8 -47.08 18.43 -58.89
N LEU A 9 -46.01 18.94 -58.32
CA LEU A 9 -45.34 20.13 -58.88
C LEU A 9 -43.82 19.91 -58.93
N VAL A 10 -43.37 19.79 -60.14
CA VAL A 10 -41.98 19.88 -60.61
C VAL A 10 -41.59 21.33 -60.70
N THR A 11 -40.49 21.76 -60.09
CA THR A 11 -39.74 22.97 -60.53
C THR A 11 -38.26 22.83 -60.22
N THR A 12 -37.53 22.52 -61.24
CA THR A 12 -36.41 23.21 -61.93
C THR A 12 -35.23 23.75 -61.09
N PHE A 13 -34.10 23.20 -61.47
CA PHE A 13 -32.73 23.64 -61.18
C PHE A 13 -32.46 25.12 -61.44
N LEU A 14 -31.76 25.76 -60.51
CA LEU A 14 -30.89 26.89 -60.82
C LEU A 14 -29.56 26.74 -60.12
N ALA A 15 -28.56 26.42 -60.92
CA ALA A 15 -27.16 26.41 -60.55
C ALA A 15 -26.66 27.86 -60.40
N PHE A 16 -26.17 28.22 -59.23
CA PHE A 16 -25.25 29.34 -59.06
C PHE A 16 -23.89 28.84 -58.67
N ALA A 17 -23.00 28.80 -59.67
CA ALA A 17 -21.58 28.71 -59.45
C ALA A 17 -21.09 30.01 -58.82
N LYS A 18 -20.71 29.96 -57.51
CA LYS A 18 -19.85 30.98 -56.93
C LYS A 18 -18.44 30.44 -56.88
N LEU A 19 -17.60 31.00 -57.74
CA LEU A 19 -16.13 30.93 -57.62
C LEU A 19 -15.75 31.57 -56.28
N GLY A 20 -15.46 30.73 -55.28
CA GLY A 20 -14.80 31.12 -54.08
C GLY A 20 -13.30 30.87 -54.24
N VAL A 21 -12.53 31.92 -54.32
CA VAL A 21 -11.07 31.89 -54.29
C VAL A 21 -10.69 31.28 -52.91
N ALA A 22 -10.18 30.06 -52.93
CA ALA A 22 -9.55 29.44 -51.78
C ALA A 22 -8.21 30.14 -51.54
N LEU A 23 -8.18 31.04 -50.56
CA LEU A 23 -6.93 31.44 -49.93
C LEU A 23 -6.40 30.19 -49.19
N GLY A 24 -5.46 29.54 -49.79
CA GLY A 24 -4.68 28.47 -49.15
C GLY A 24 -3.84 29.04 -48.04
N THR A 25 -4.32 28.89 -46.81
CA THR A 25 -3.45 28.86 -45.67
C THR A 25 -3.01 27.40 -45.50
N GLY A 26 -1.84 27.10 -46.02
CA GLY A 26 -1.17 25.83 -45.78
C GLY A 26 -0.74 25.71 -44.31
N ALA A 27 -1.65 25.31 -43.46
CA ALA A 27 -1.30 24.60 -42.24
C ALA A 27 -1.24 23.13 -42.64
N ASN A 28 -0.03 22.62 -42.87
CA ASN A 28 0.22 21.19 -42.77
C ASN A 28 -0.09 20.79 -41.34
N ASP A 29 -1.36 20.47 -41.03
CA ASP A 29 -1.72 19.69 -39.87
C ASP A 29 -1.07 18.31 -40.08
N LEU A 30 0.16 18.15 -39.61
CA LEU A 30 0.80 16.86 -39.44
C LEU A 30 -0.11 16.06 -38.49
N LYS A 31 -0.88 15.16 -39.12
CA LYS A 31 -1.80 14.29 -38.39
C LYS A 31 -0.98 13.45 -37.41
N ILE A 32 -1.02 13.79 -36.11
CA ILE A 32 -0.35 13.05 -35.05
C ILE A 32 -0.91 11.63 -35.07
N SER A 33 -0.05 10.63 -35.13
CA SER A 33 -0.42 9.22 -35.16
C SER A 33 0.21 8.49 -33.97
N LEU A 34 -0.47 7.49 -33.41
CA LEU A 34 0.10 6.57 -32.45
C LEU A 34 1.30 5.79 -32.99
N ALA A 35 1.39 5.62 -34.31
CA ALA A 35 2.57 5.02 -34.94
C ALA A 35 3.87 5.82 -34.70
N ASP A 36 3.75 7.09 -34.30
CA ASP A 36 4.88 7.95 -33.96
C ASP A 36 5.27 7.85 -32.47
N ALA A 37 4.55 7.05 -31.63
CA ALA A 37 4.84 6.90 -30.22
C ALA A 37 6.20 6.20 -30.03
N PRO A 38 7.17 6.81 -29.33
CA PRO A 38 8.46 6.21 -29.07
C PRO A 38 8.38 5.18 -27.95
N SER A 39 9.41 4.36 -27.82
CA SER A 39 9.70 3.64 -26.59
C SER A 39 10.08 4.63 -25.51
N VAL A 40 9.84 4.26 -24.25
CA VAL A 40 10.05 5.16 -23.12
C VAL A 40 10.89 4.51 -22.03
N LYS A 41 11.68 5.35 -21.37
CA LYS A 41 12.31 5.07 -20.08
C LYS A 41 11.57 5.89 -19.03
N LEU A 42 11.14 5.26 -17.95
CA LEU A 42 10.55 5.92 -16.79
C LEU A 42 11.54 5.80 -15.63
N HIS A 43 12.11 6.92 -15.20
CA HIS A 43 12.90 6.98 -13.99
C HIS A 43 11.99 7.34 -12.82
N VAL A 44 11.83 6.42 -11.87
CA VAL A 44 10.98 6.57 -10.67
C VAL A 44 11.84 6.88 -9.48
N THR A 45 11.58 7.99 -8.79
CA THR A 45 12.26 8.38 -7.55
C THR A 45 11.24 8.52 -6.42
N PHE A 46 11.42 7.75 -5.34
CA PHE A 46 10.62 7.90 -4.14
C PHE A 46 11.17 8.99 -3.23
N LYS A 47 10.30 9.89 -2.78
CA LYS A 47 10.66 11.00 -1.86
C LYS A 47 10.70 10.55 -0.40
N ARG A 48 10.03 9.46 -0.06
CA ARG A 48 9.95 8.94 1.30
C ARG A 48 10.96 7.82 1.52
N LYS A 49 11.70 7.89 2.62
CA LYS A 49 12.66 6.83 3.02
C LYS A 49 11.99 5.47 3.30
N SER A 50 10.70 5.49 3.66
CA SER A 50 9.88 4.30 3.89
C SER A 50 9.41 3.63 2.59
N MET A 51 9.54 4.31 1.44
CA MET A 51 9.15 3.76 0.15
C MET A 51 10.37 3.21 -0.56
N LYS A 52 10.35 1.92 -0.81
CA LYS A 52 11.38 1.20 -1.57
C LYS A 52 10.72 0.05 -2.31
N LEU A 53 11.29 -0.31 -3.44
CA LEU A 53 10.95 -1.54 -4.13
C LEU A 53 12.22 -2.37 -4.24
N HIS A 54 12.23 -3.60 -3.68
CA HIS A 54 13.44 -4.42 -3.54
C HIS A 54 14.63 -3.64 -2.95
N GLY A 55 14.36 -2.90 -1.86
CA GLY A 55 15.38 -2.09 -1.18
C GLY A 55 15.79 -0.80 -1.91
N GLN A 56 15.36 -0.57 -3.16
CA GLN A 56 15.77 0.57 -3.99
C GLN A 56 14.81 1.75 -3.86
N PRO A 57 15.31 2.97 -3.56
CA PRO A 57 14.51 4.19 -3.49
C PRO A 57 14.25 4.80 -4.87
N GLU A 58 14.99 4.40 -5.90
CA GLU A 58 14.88 4.85 -7.28
C GLU A 58 15.20 3.71 -8.25
N PHE A 59 14.57 3.69 -9.41
CA PHE A 59 14.77 2.66 -10.44
C PHE A 59 14.29 3.11 -11.80
N ASP A 60 14.79 2.44 -12.85
CA ASP A 60 14.40 2.63 -14.23
C ASP A 60 13.45 1.53 -14.71
N MET A 61 12.36 1.93 -15.39
CA MET A 61 11.47 1.04 -16.12
C MET A 61 11.54 1.36 -17.61
N PHE A 62 11.36 0.36 -18.45
CA PHE A 62 11.37 0.51 -19.91
C PHE A 62 10.06 0.00 -20.49
N ALA A 63 9.55 0.69 -21.52
CA ALA A 63 8.33 0.26 -22.18
C ALA A 63 8.33 0.60 -23.69
N ASN A 64 7.76 -0.32 -24.48
CA ASN A 64 7.56 -0.18 -25.91
C ASN A 64 6.07 -0.07 -26.25
N PRO A 65 5.65 0.84 -27.12
CA PRO A 65 4.28 0.91 -27.60
C PRO A 65 3.95 -0.27 -28.53
N VAL A 66 2.81 -0.89 -28.32
CA VAL A 66 2.19 -1.89 -29.21
C VAL A 66 0.90 -1.27 -29.74
N VAL A 67 0.96 -0.75 -30.95
CA VAL A 67 -0.15 -0.05 -31.58
C VAL A 67 -1.05 -1.04 -32.29
N SER A 68 -2.37 -0.90 -32.18
CA SER A 68 -3.35 -1.70 -32.89
C SER A 68 -3.22 -1.58 -34.43
N ALA A 69 -3.67 -2.57 -35.16
CA ALA A 69 -3.56 -2.60 -36.61
C ALA A 69 -4.29 -1.43 -37.29
N ASP A 70 -5.33 -0.90 -36.69
CA ASP A 70 -6.08 0.27 -37.15
C ASP A 70 -5.47 1.62 -36.70
N GLY A 71 -4.41 1.58 -35.88
CA GLY A 71 -3.76 2.77 -35.32
C GLY A 71 -4.60 3.58 -34.32
N ALA A 72 -5.71 3.01 -33.84
CA ALA A 72 -6.68 3.72 -32.98
C ALA A 72 -6.43 3.52 -31.48
N SER A 73 -5.74 2.44 -31.10
CA SER A 73 -5.44 2.11 -29.72
C SER A 73 -3.99 1.68 -29.52
N VAL A 74 -3.53 1.73 -28.30
CA VAL A 74 -2.17 1.33 -27.90
C VAL A 74 -2.19 0.55 -26.60
N LEU A 75 -1.25 -0.37 -26.47
CA LEU A 75 -0.84 -1.04 -25.26
C LEU A 75 0.67 -0.84 -25.10
N TYR A 76 1.19 -0.86 -23.89
CA TYR A 76 2.64 -0.82 -23.69
C TYR A 76 3.12 -2.15 -23.12
N ASP A 77 4.08 -2.77 -23.79
CA ASP A 77 4.90 -3.82 -23.20
C ASP A 77 6.03 -3.17 -22.41
N GLY A 78 6.29 -3.64 -21.19
CA GLY A 78 7.29 -3.03 -20.35
C GLY A 78 7.96 -4.01 -19.38
N TYR A 79 9.08 -3.59 -18.84
CA TYR A 79 9.76 -4.34 -17.76
C TYR A 79 10.54 -3.42 -16.84
N VAL A 80 10.81 -3.96 -15.62
CA VAL A 80 11.75 -3.43 -14.64
C VAL A 80 12.43 -4.60 -13.94
N ALA A 81 13.72 -4.46 -13.64
CA ALA A 81 14.50 -5.47 -12.94
C ALA A 81 15.12 -4.88 -11.67
N PHE A 82 15.16 -5.69 -10.62
CA PHE A 82 15.74 -5.36 -9.33
C PHE A 82 16.71 -6.46 -8.91
N GLU A 83 17.81 -6.05 -8.32
CA GLU A 83 18.75 -6.95 -7.65
C GLU A 83 18.55 -6.81 -6.13
N GLU A 84 18.28 -7.90 -5.44
CA GLU A 84 18.14 -7.94 -3.98
C GLU A 84 18.86 -9.19 -3.48
N ASP A 85 19.90 -9.01 -2.66
CA ASP A 85 20.83 -10.05 -2.25
C ASP A 85 21.41 -10.79 -3.47
N ASP A 86 21.24 -12.12 -3.56
CA ASP A 86 21.73 -12.96 -4.67
C ASP A 86 20.64 -13.23 -5.74
N SER A 87 19.48 -12.55 -5.63
CA SER A 87 18.34 -12.79 -6.50
C SER A 87 18.03 -11.61 -7.41
N THR A 88 17.67 -11.89 -8.67
CA THR A 88 17.14 -10.90 -9.62
C THR A 88 15.62 -11.05 -9.73
N PHE A 89 14.89 -9.96 -9.53
CA PHE A 89 13.44 -9.87 -9.69
C PHE A 89 13.11 -9.07 -10.93
N THR A 90 12.54 -9.72 -11.95
CA THR A 90 12.11 -9.04 -13.18
C THR A 90 10.59 -9.02 -13.27
N TYR A 91 10.03 -7.83 -13.21
CA TYR A 91 8.61 -7.59 -13.48
C TYR A 91 8.46 -7.26 -14.95
N SER A 92 7.67 -8.01 -15.69
CA SER A 92 7.37 -7.72 -17.08
C SER A 92 5.88 -7.72 -17.35
N TYR A 93 5.49 -6.88 -18.28
CA TYR A 93 4.13 -6.75 -18.78
C TYR A 93 4.18 -6.88 -20.28
N VAL A 94 3.67 -7.98 -20.83
CA VAL A 94 3.80 -8.30 -22.26
C VAL A 94 2.47 -8.78 -22.81
N ASN A 95 2.01 -8.18 -23.89
CA ASN A 95 0.72 -8.48 -24.52
C ASN A 95 -0.46 -8.47 -23.53
N GLY A 96 -0.46 -7.52 -22.62
CA GLY A 96 -1.51 -7.38 -21.60
C GLY A 96 -1.42 -8.33 -20.41
N SER A 97 -0.42 -9.20 -20.35
CA SER A 97 -0.21 -10.15 -19.24
C SER A 97 0.97 -9.73 -18.38
N GLY A 98 0.82 -9.82 -17.05
CA GLY A 98 1.86 -9.48 -16.09
C GLY A 98 2.60 -10.72 -15.57
N TYR A 99 3.92 -10.61 -15.43
CA TYR A 99 4.83 -11.67 -14.99
C TYR A 99 5.80 -11.15 -13.94
N LEU A 100 6.13 -12.00 -12.97
CA LEU A 100 7.29 -11.85 -12.11
C LEU A 100 8.20 -13.06 -12.34
N SER A 101 9.41 -12.81 -12.83
CA SER A 101 10.50 -13.79 -12.88
C SER A 101 11.44 -13.52 -11.70
N THR A 102 11.68 -14.54 -10.90
CA THR A 102 12.68 -14.51 -9.82
C THR A 102 13.80 -15.47 -10.20
N LYS A 103 15.01 -14.95 -10.32
CA LYS A 103 16.20 -15.73 -10.62
C LYS A 103 17.13 -15.74 -9.42
N ASP A 104 17.45 -16.95 -8.92
CA ASP A 104 18.38 -17.21 -7.83
C ASP A 104 19.45 -18.19 -8.34
N GLY A 105 20.63 -17.66 -8.65
CA GLY A 105 21.66 -18.39 -9.36
C GLY A 105 21.18 -18.92 -10.71
N ASP A 106 21.19 -20.26 -10.88
CA ASP A 106 20.73 -20.94 -12.11
C ASP A 106 19.22 -21.27 -12.09
N ARG A 107 18.53 -21.03 -11.00
CA ARG A 107 17.09 -21.31 -10.87
C ARG A 107 16.28 -20.09 -11.24
N GLU A 108 15.33 -20.28 -12.14
CA GLU A 108 14.35 -19.26 -12.49
C GLU A 108 12.94 -19.76 -12.18
N ASN A 109 12.18 -18.93 -11.46
CA ASN A 109 10.78 -19.16 -11.17
C ASN A 109 9.97 -18.02 -11.78
N VAL A 110 8.94 -18.36 -12.58
CA VAL A 110 8.05 -17.37 -13.21
C VAL A 110 6.64 -17.56 -12.68
N GLN A 111 6.02 -16.45 -12.28
CA GLN A 111 4.62 -16.45 -11.82
C GLN A 111 3.83 -15.31 -12.45
N CYS A 112 2.51 -15.52 -12.57
CA CYS A 112 1.61 -14.48 -13.05
C CYS A 112 1.37 -13.44 -11.95
N ILE A 113 1.37 -12.15 -12.34
CA ILE A 113 1.00 -11.05 -11.44
C ILE A 113 -0.34 -10.44 -11.85
N SER A 114 -1.14 -10.05 -10.85
CA SER A 114 -2.43 -9.42 -11.08
C SER A 114 -2.27 -7.91 -11.32
N SER A 115 -3.27 -7.30 -11.96
CA SER A 115 -3.33 -5.85 -12.16
C SER A 115 -3.38 -5.04 -10.83
N SER A 116 -3.81 -5.67 -9.74
CA SER A 116 -3.81 -5.04 -8.41
C SER A 116 -2.41 -4.95 -7.80
N THR A 117 -1.46 -5.68 -8.36
CA THR A 117 -0.08 -5.75 -7.90
C THR A 117 0.72 -4.55 -8.41
N LEU A 118 0.73 -4.38 -9.74
CA LEU A 118 1.30 -3.20 -10.41
C LEU A 118 0.25 -2.73 -11.43
N PRO A 119 -0.31 -1.52 -11.30
CA PRO A 119 -1.44 -1.07 -12.10
C PRO A 119 -0.99 -0.52 -13.47
N PHE A 120 -0.13 -1.23 -14.22
CA PHE A 120 0.34 -0.80 -15.54
C PHE A 120 -0.79 -0.54 -16.52
N ASN A 121 -1.86 -1.33 -16.43
CA ASN A 121 -3.07 -1.15 -17.24
C ASN A 121 -3.83 0.15 -16.95
N SER A 122 -3.51 0.85 -15.86
CA SER A 122 -4.16 2.12 -15.46
C SER A 122 -3.37 3.35 -15.93
N ILE A 123 -2.16 3.19 -16.47
CA ILE A 123 -1.33 4.32 -16.93
C ILE A 123 -2.03 5.07 -18.07
N LEU A 124 -2.44 4.36 -19.11
CA LEU A 124 -3.08 4.98 -20.26
C LEU A 124 -4.44 5.62 -19.94
N PRO A 125 -5.35 4.99 -19.17
CA PRO A 125 -6.52 5.67 -18.63
C PRO A 125 -6.19 6.95 -17.87
N ALA A 126 -5.15 6.95 -17.01
CA ALA A 126 -4.73 8.14 -16.27
C ALA A 126 -4.26 9.27 -17.19
N LEU A 127 -3.52 8.95 -18.27
CA LEU A 127 -3.13 9.93 -19.28
C LEU A 127 -4.33 10.44 -20.08
N ASN A 128 -5.32 9.60 -20.38
CA ASN A 128 -6.56 9.99 -21.05
C ASN A 128 -7.40 10.96 -20.20
N ASP A 129 -7.39 10.79 -18.89
CA ASP A 129 -8.11 11.63 -17.93
C ASP A 129 -7.32 12.90 -17.54
N ALA A 130 -6.10 13.08 -18.07
CA ALA A 130 -5.28 14.24 -17.76
C ALA A 130 -5.98 15.55 -18.16
N ARG A 131 -6.09 16.48 -17.21
CA ARG A 131 -6.77 17.78 -17.37
C ARG A 131 -5.78 18.92 -17.13
N PRO A 132 -5.77 19.97 -17.98
CA PRO A 132 -4.89 21.10 -17.81
C PRO A 132 -5.19 21.86 -16.52
N ILE A 133 -4.15 22.31 -15.82
CA ILE A 133 -4.21 23.13 -14.61
C ILE A 133 -3.26 24.33 -14.73
N PRO A 134 -3.55 25.46 -14.08
CA PRO A 134 -2.72 26.66 -14.13
C PRO A 134 -1.43 26.51 -13.31
N SER A 135 -1.48 25.77 -12.20
CA SER A 135 -0.37 25.60 -11.26
C SER A 135 -0.60 24.40 -10.34
N ALA A 136 0.48 23.90 -9.74
CA ALA A 136 0.42 22.87 -8.71
C ALA A 136 1.49 23.10 -7.63
N THR A 137 1.19 22.66 -6.39
CA THR A 137 2.13 22.67 -5.27
C THR A 137 2.19 21.30 -4.59
N ILE A 138 3.32 21.02 -3.94
CA ILE A 138 3.51 19.90 -3.02
C ILE A 138 3.95 20.48 -1.69
N GLY A 139 3.08 20.47 -0.67
CA GLY A 139 3.26 21.30 0.50
C GLY A 139 3.35 22.77 0.08
N ASP A 140 4.41 23.45 0.50
CA ASP A 140 4.67 24.86 0.18
C ASP A 140 5.50 25.05 -1.11
N GLU A 141 5.95 23.97 -1.76
CA GLU A 141 6.79 24.03 -2.95
C GLU A 141 5.96 24.06 -4.22
N THR A 142 6.19 25.08 -5.07
CA THR A 142 5.54 25.16 -6.39
C THR A 142 6.23 24.21 -7.38
N ILE A 143 5.43 23.49 -8.15
CA ILE A 143 5.94 22.67 -9.26
C ILE A 143 6.23 23.59 -10.44
N GLU A 144 7.52 23.74 -10.75
CA GLU A 144 7.98 24.48 -11.92
C GLU A 144 7.77 23.66 -13.19
N CYS A 145 7.07 24.24 -14.17
CA CYS A 145 6.87 23.63 -15.48
C CYS A 145 7.25 24.63 -16.58
N PRO A 146 8.49 24.60 -17.09
CA PRO A 146 9.00 25.58 -18.03
C PRO A 146 8.21 25.66 -19.35
N SER A 147 7.59 24.57 -19.78
CA SER A 147 6.74 24.54 -20.97
C SER A 147 5.40 25.25 -20.79
N GLY A 148 4.98 25.46 -19.54
CA GLY A 148 3.65 25.96 -19.18
C GLY A 148 2.50 24.94 -19.39
N ASN A 149 2.79 23.71 -19.82
CA ASN A 149 1.81 22.66 -20.08
C ASN A 149 1.72 21.72 -18.87
N LEU A 150 0.94 22.12 -17.87
CA LEU A 150 0.73 21.38 -16.63
C LEU A 150 -0.65 20.72 -16.62
N PHE A 151 -0.71 19.46 -16.23
CA PHE A 151 -1.94 18.66 -16.17
C PHE A 151 -2.08 17.98 -14.83
N LYS A 152 -3.31 17.78 -14.36
CA LYS A 152 -3.61 16.90 -13.23
C LYS A 152 -4.21 15.59 -13.69
N THR A 153 -3.82 14.49 -13.04
CA THR A 153 -4.39 13.16 -13.23
C THR A 153 -4.39 12.37 -11.92
N ASN A 154 -5.04 11.21 -11.93
CA ASN A 154 -4.96 10.22 -10.86
C ASN A 154 -4.48 8.88 -11.42
N PHE A 155 -3.46 8.31 -10.80
CA PHE A 155 -2.93 7.00 -11.15
C PHE A 155 -2.76 6.14 -9.90
N GLY A 156 -3.38 4.97 -9.91
CA GLY A 156 -3.31 4.02 -8.80
C GLY A 156 -3.88 4.54 -7.46
N GLY A 157 -4.72 5.59 -7.49
CA GLY A 157 -5.23 6.28 -6.31
C GLY A 157 -4.40 7.49 -5.87
N THR A 158 -3.23 7.72 -6.51
CA THR A 158 -2.35 8.85 -6.21
C THR A 158 -2.55 9.97 -7.23
N HIS A 159 -2.62 11.21 -6.75
CA HIS A 159 -2.71 12.40 -7.58
C HIS A 159 -1.33 12.79 -8.13
N PHE A 160 -1.29 13.11 -9.43
CA PHE A 160 -0.09 13.58 -10.12
C PHE A 160 -0.33 14.88 -10.86
N ALA A 161 0.65 15.77 -10.78
CA ALA A 161 0.81 16.89 -11.68
C ALA A 161 1.81 16.50 -12.77
N ILE A 162 1.40 16.52 -14.04
CA ILE A 162 2.25 16.19 -15.20
C ILE A 162 2.72 17.48 -15.84
N CYS A 163 4.03 17.66 -15.97
CA CYS A 163 4.66 18.73 -16.76
C CYS A 163 5.16 18.15 -18.08
N ALA A 164 4.55 18.54 -19.19
CA ALA A 164 4.97 18.10 -20.52
C ALA A 164 6.19 18.89 -21.00
N SER A 165 7.32 18.21 -21.25
CA SER A 165 8.58 18.82 -21.72
C SER A 165 8.75 18.77 -23.24
N GLY A 166 7.67 18.48 -24.00
CA GLY A 166 7.69 18.37 -25.44
C GLY A 166 8.47 17.16 -25.92
N LYS A 167 9.42 17.34 -26.83
CA LYS A 167 10.15 16.25 -27.52
C LYS A 167 11.05 15.41 -26.62
N SER A 168 11.39 15.87 -25.42
CA SER A 168 12.27 15.13 -24.51
C SER A 168 11.52 14.21 -23.55
N GLY A 169 10.20 14.35 -23.44
CA GLY A 169 9.39 13.56 -22.51
C GLY A 169 8.47 14.41 -21.65
N PHE A 170 8.16 13.91 -20.46
CA PHE A 170 7.39 14.62 -19.44
C PHE A 170 7.77 14.15 -18.05
N ALA A 171 7.52 14.97 -17.04
CA ALA A 171 7.69 14.61 -15.65
C ALA A 171 6.32 14.57 -14.94
N ALA A 172 6.10 13.57 -14.09
CA ALA A 172 4.90 13.43 -13.26
C ALA A 172 5.29 13.51 -11.79
N TYR A 173 4.72 14.47 -11.08
CA TYR A 173 5.03 14.79 -9.69
C TYR A 173 3.86 14.42 -8.79
N SER A 174 4.13 13.71 -7.70
CA SER A 174 3.18 13.49 -6.61
C SER A 174 3.80 13.84 -5.25
N SER A 175 3.02 13.75 -4.19
CA SER A 175 3.52 13.92 -2.82
C SER A 175 4.71 13.03 -2.52
N ASP A 176 4.61 11.76 -2.88
CA ASP A 176 5.53 10.71 -2.42
C ASP A 176 6.55 10.26 -3.47
N MET A 177 6.39 10.65 -4.75
CA MET A 177 7.30 10.24 -5.83
C MET A 177 7.34 11.22 -7.00
N THR A 178 8.41 11.11 -7.79
CA THR A 178 8.54 11.72 -9.11
C THR A 178 8.77 10.62 -10.15
N ILE A 179 8.19 10.75 -11.32
CA ILE A 179 8.39 9.88 -12.48
C ILE A 179 8.82 10.74 -13.65
N ASP A 180 10.07 10.60 -14.07
CA ASP A 180 10.59 11.27 -15.26
C ASP A 180 10.50 10.32 -16.43
N VAL A 181 9.75 10.69 -17.45
CA VAL A 181 9.53 9.91 -18.68
C VAL A 181 10.36 10.48 -19.81
N GLU A 182 11.32 9.71 -20.29
CA GLU A 182 12.20 10.02 -21.41
C GLU A 182 11.81 9.20 -22.64
N TYR A 183 11.74 9.85 -23.81
CA TYR A 183 11.51 9.17 -25.09
C TYR A 183 12.82 8.60 -25.61
N LEU A 184 12.78 7.33 -26.03
CA LEU A 184 13.94 6.61 -26.54
C LEU A 184 13.94 6.62 -28.07
N GLU A 185 15.11 6.76 -28.66
CA GLU A 185 15.29 6.68 -30.13
C GLU A 185 15.06 5.25 -30.66
N ASN A 186 15.35 4.24 -29.84
CA ASN A 186 15.25 2.84 -30.21
C ASN A 186 14.37 2.06 -29.24
N SER A 187 13.69 1.03 -29.74
CA SER A 187 12.95 0.10 -28.90
C SER A 187 13.88 -0.73 -28.02
N VAL A 188 13.40 -1.09 -26.83
CA VAL A 188 14.10 -1.94 -25.87
C VAL A 188 13.70 -3.40 -26.10
N SER A 189 14.64 -4.33 -25.98
CA SER A 189 14.32 -5.75 -26.06
C SER A 189 13.58 -6.19 -24.80
N ILE A 190 12.33 -6.66 -24.96
CA ILE A 190 11.49 -7.17 -23.87
C ILE A 190 11.15 -8.62 -24.16
N SER A 191 11.61 -9.53 -23.30
CA SER A 191 11.37 -10.96 -23.46
C SER A 191 10.05 -11.35 -22.84
N LYS A 192 9.25 -12.13 -23.55
CA LYS A 192 8.04 -12.75 -23.01
C LYS A 192 8.40 -14.05 -22.30
N PRO A 193 8.04 -14.24 -21.01
CA PRO A 193 8.19 -15.51 -20.33
C PRO A 193 7.37 -16.63 -21.00
N THR A 194 7.82 -17.88 -20.83
CA THR A 194 7.15 -19.06 -21.42
C THR A 194 5.82 -19.41 -20.75
N LEU A 195 5.59 -18.92 -19.52
CA LEU A 195 4.35 -19.14 -18.77
C LEU A 195 3.17 -18.43 -19.46
N SER A 196 2.01 -19.10 -19.53
CA SER A 196 0.78 -18.49 -20.03
C SER A 196 -0.01 -17.86 -18.89
N CYS A 197 -0.05 -16.53 -18.84
CA CYS A 197 -0.84 -15.76 -17.89
C CYS A 197 -2.06 -15.13 -18.56
N ALA A 198 -3.15 -15.00 -17.80
CA ALA A 198 -4.33 -14.28 -18.28
C ALA A 198 -3.99 -12.80 -18.53
N ALA A 199 -4.54 -12.24 -19.61
CA ALA A 199 -4.40 -10.82 -19.88
C ALA A 199 -5.15 -10.01 -18.82
N VAL A 200 -4.44 -9.08 -18.18
CA VAL A 200 -4.97 -8.16 -17.17
C VAL A 200 -5.17 -6.74 -17.72
N GLY A 201 -4.65 -6.46 -18.90
CA GLY A 201 -4.80 -5.21 -19.62
C GLY A 201 -5.29 -5.40 -21.05
N LYS A 202 -5.87 -4.34 -21.59
CA LYS A 202 -6.39 -4.27 -22.96
C LYS A 202 -5.88 -3.01 -23.64
N GLU A 203 -5.77 -3.07 -24.95
CA GLU A 203 -5.58 -1.85 -25.77
C GLU A 203 -6.66 -0.82 -25.44
N ALA A 204 -6.26 0.44 -25.36
CA ALA A 204 -7.18 1.54 -25.13
C ALA A 204 -7.01 2.65 -26.16
N SER A 205 -8.12 3.29 -26.50
CA SER A 205 -8.11 4.50 -27.32
C SER A 205 -7.42 5.64 -26.59
N VAL A 206 -6.91 6.60 -27.32
CA VAL A 206 -6.07 7.67 -26.78
C VAL A 206 -6.74 9.02 -27.00
N SER A 207 -6.85 9.80 -25.93
CA SER A 207 -7.31 11.20 -26.01
C SER A 207 -6.27 12.09 -26.71
N PRO A 208 -6.66 13.24 -27.26
CA PRO A 208 -5.69 14.17 -27.87
C PRO A 208 -4.57 14.61 -26.91
N THR A 209 -4.87 14.79 -25.63
CA THR A 209 -3.88 15.13 -24.59
C THR A 209 -2.92 13.96 -24.34
N ALA A 210 -3.45 12.76 -24.17
CA ALA A 210 -2.63 11.56 -24.00
C ALA A 210 -1.77 11.30 -25.24
N LEU A 211 -2.30 11.47 -26.44
CA LEU A 211 -1.55 11.33 -27.68
C LEU A 211 -0.37 12.31 -27.75
N ALA A 212 -0.57 13.56 -27.36
CA ALA A 212 0.52 14.55 -27.28
C ALA A 212 1.59 14.15 -26.27
N LEU A 213 1.17 13.66 -25.07
CA LEU A 213 2.09 13.16 -24.03
C LEU A 213 2.82 11.88 -24.47
N LEU A 214 2.18 10.99 -25.23
CA LEU A 214 2.80 9.74 -25.69
C LEU A 214 3.75 9.94 -26.87
N THR A 215 3.58 11.00 -27.66
CA THR A 215 4.36 11.25 -28.89
C THR A 215 5.34 12.42 -28.77
N GLY A 216 5.32 13.15 -27.66
CA GLY A 216 6.15 14.36 -27.48
C GLY A 216 5.79 15.52 -28.40
N LYS A 217 4.59 15.51 -28.99
CA LYS A 217 4.11 16.58 -29.86
C LYS A 217 3.36 17.66 -29.09
N GLU A 218 3.08 18.79 -29.77
CA GLU A 218 2.40 19.91 -29.11
C GLU A 218 1.01 19.52 -28.60
N VAL A 219 0.72 19.95 -27.38
CA VAL A 219 -0.59 19.77 -26.77
C VAL A 219 -1.62 20.61 -27.51
N PRO A 220 -2.77 20.05 -27.94
CA PRO A 220 -3.78 20.80 -28.67
C PRO A 220 -4.29 22.01 -27.90
N ALA A 221 -4.38 23.17 -28.55
CA ALA A 221 -4.84 24.43 -27.94
C ALA A 221 -6.28 24.36 -27.36
N SER A 222 -7.10 23.42 -27.82
CA SER A 222 -8.41 23.14 -27.23
C SER A 222 -8.35 22.60 -25.80
N SER A 223 -7.26 21.92 -25.43
CA SER A 223 -7.01 21.39 -24.10
C SER A 223 -6.69 22.51 -23.08
N THR A 224 -6.19 23.65 -23.56
CA THR A 224 -5.75 24.78 -22.71
C THR A 224 -6.77 25.90 -22.60
N ARG A 225 -7.84 25.91 -23.41
CA ARG A 225 -8.84 27.01 -23.45
C ARG A 225 -9.64 27.20 -22.18
N ASN A 226 -9.74 26.20 -21.32
CA ASN A 226 -10.54 26.25 -20.08
C ASN A 226 -9.73 26.54 -18.81
N LEU A 227 -8.49 27.00 -18.92
CA LEU A 227 -7.59 27.29 -17.78
C LEU A 227 -8.15 28.37 -16.82
N LYS A 228 -9.03 29.26 -17.28
CA LYS A 228 -9.62 30.32 -16.42
C LYS A 228 -10.61 29.77 -15.36
N ALA A 229 -11.12 28.54 -15.55
CA ALA A 229 -11.99 27.85 -14.62
C ALA A 229 -11.31 26.67 -13.92
N ALA A 230 -10.03 26.40 -14.22
CA ALA A 230 -9.30 25.29 -13.62
C ALA A 230 -8.71 25.72 -12.28
N GLU A 231 -8.93 24.90 -11.27
CA GLU A 231 -8.43 25.11 -9.92
C GLU A 231 -6.93 24.78 -9.83
N HIS A 232 -6.22 25.53 -8.97
CA HIS A 232 -4.90 25.20 -8.51
C HIS A 232 -4.90 23.79 -7.86
N MET A 233 -3.88 22.98 -8.14
CA MET A 233 -3.71 21.65 -7.54
C MET A 233 -2.76 21.73 -6.36
N ALA A 234 -3.28 21.58 -5.14
CA ALA A 234 -2.46 21.44 -3.95
C ALA A 234 -2.34 19.96 -3.57
N MET A 235 -1.13 19.46 -3.42
CA MET A 235 -0.78 18.15 -2.90
C MET A 235 -0.10 18.31 -1.55
N GLU A 236 -0.32 17.37 -0.64
CA GLU A 236 0.33 17.39 0.67
C GLU A 236 1.83 17.11 0.57
N SER A 237 2.61 17.59 1.57
CA SER A 237 4.00 17.18 1.72
C SER A 237 4.13 15.67 1.91
N SER A 238 5.24 15.08 1.47
CA SER A 238 5.53 13.68 1.69
C SER A 238 5.81 13.34 3.16
N SER A 239 6.31 14.30 3.94
CA SER A 239 6.64 14.15 5.36
C SER A 239 5.53 14.71 6.24
N CYS A 240 5.36 14.10 7.42
CA CYS A 240 4.51 14.61 8.47
C CYS A 240 5.36 15.22 9.59
N THR A 241 4.84 16.29 10.18
CA THR A 241 5.39 16.86 11.41
C THR A 241 4.57 16.37 12.61
N CYS A 242 5.19 16.33 13.78
CA CYS A 242 4.48 15.97 15.01
C CYS A 242 3.36 16.99 15.30
N LYS A 243 2.18 16.49 15.57
CA LYS A 243 0.97 17.29 15.89
C LYS A 243 0.71 17.41 17.39
N SER A 244 1.44 16.65 18.20
CA SER A 244 1.34 16.64 19.67
C SER A 244 2.69 16.97 20.31
N THR A 245 2.76 16.94 21.64
CA THR A 245 4.05 17.07 22.35
C THR A 245 4.91 15.85 22.08
N PRO A 246 6.14 15.99 21.55
CA PRO A 246 7.06 14.87 21.39
C PRO A 246 7.40 14.22 22.71
N ARG A 247 7.42 12.88 22.75
CA ARG A 247 7.69 12.07 23.94
C ARG A 247 8.31 10.72 23.56
N PRO A 248 8.96 10.00 24.50
CA PRO A 248 9.59 8.74 24.17
C PRO A 248 8.58 7.66 23.73
N CYS A 249 9.02 6.77 22.81
CA CYS A 249 8.21 5.72 22.23
C CYS A 249 8.82 4.35 22.51
N VAL A 250 8.00 3.40 23.00
CA VAL A 250 8.39 2.00 23.17
C VAL A 250 7.56 1.08 22.31
N PHE A 251 8.23 0.17 21.60
CA PHE A 251 7.64 -0.79 20.70
C PHE A 251 7.73 -2.21 21.26
N PHE A 252 6.58 -2.90 21.34
CA PHE A 252 6.44 -4.28 21.78
C PHE A 252 6.02 -5.15 20.60
N HIS A 253 6.83 -6.16 20.29
CA HIS A 253 6.51 -7.12 19.24
C HIS A 253 5.46 -8.16 19.69
N GLY A 254 4.94 -8.92 18.73
CA GLY A 254 4.01 -10.02 18.97
C GLY A 254 4.70 -11.35 19.27
N ILE A 255 4.00 -12.44 18.96
CA ILE A 255 4.49 -13.80 19.08
C ILE A 255 5.67 -14.07 18.12
N GLY A 256 6.53 -15.04 18.46
CA GLY A 256 7.54 -15.57 17.55
C GLY A 256 8.98 -15.21 17.92
N ASN A 257 9.25 -14.76 19.13
CA ASN A 257 10.58 -14.43 19.59
C ASN A 257 10.94 -15.17 20.87
N TYR A 258 12.08 -15.90 20.87
CA TYR A 258 12.65 -16.56 22.05
C TYR A 258 13.69 -15.71 22.77
N ASN A 259 14.20 -14.65 22.12
CA ASN A 259 15.18 -13.78 22.75
C ASN A 259 14.53 -12.92 23.84
N GLU A 260 15.29 -12.65 24.89
CA GLU A 260 14.93 -11.70 25.94
C GLU A 260 16.12 -10.81 26.26
N MET A 261 15.88 -9.50 26.27
CA MET A 261 16.86 -8.49 26.65
C MET A 261 16.35 -7.76 27.88
N GLU A 262 17.21 -7.59 28.88
CA GLU A 262 16.81 -6.88 30.11
C GLU A 262 16.56 -5.41 29.83
N GLU A 263 17.42 -4.79 29.01
CA GLU A 263 17.34 -3.38 28.66
C GLU A 263 16.57 -3.16 27.34
N LEU A 264 15.91 -2.00 27.23
CA LEU A 264 15.31 -1.52 26.00
C LEU A 264 16.40 -1.30 24.94
N GLN A 265 16.10 -1.69 23.73
CA GLN A 265 17.06 -1.66 22.60
C GLN A 265 16.79 -0.49 21.68
N ASP A 266 17.84 0.08 21.10
CA ASP A 266 17.72 1.17 20.10
C ASP A 266 17.29 0.65 18.70
N THR A 267 17.38 -0.65 18.48
CA THR A 267 16.99 -1.28 17.21
C THR A 267 16.24 -2.59 17.44
N PRO A 268 15.36 -2.98 16.50
CA PRO A 268 14.59 -4.24 16.63
C PRO A 268 15.37 -5.49 16.22
N LYS A 269 16.68 -5.43 15.97
CA LYS A 269 17.48 -6.58 15.45
C LYS A 269 17.31 -7.87 16.23
N LYS A 270 17.17 -7.78 17.56
CA LYS A 270 17.00 -8.95 18.44
C LYS A 270 15.56 -9.47 18.51
N ALA A 271 14.61 -8.79 17.86
CA ALA A 271 13.23 -9.25 17.73
C ALA A 271 13.04 -10.28 16.59
N SER A 272 14.11 -10.81 16.01
CA SER A 272 14.06 -11.87 14.99
C SER A 272 13.11 -11.57 13.82
N GLY A 273 13.17 -10.34 13.28
CA GLY A 273 12.32 -9.90 12.16
C GLY A 273 10.85 -9.69 12.53
N ARG A 274 10.53 -9.53 13.83
CA ARG A 274 9.13 -9.33 14.28
C ARG A 274 8.71 -7.86 14.37
N MET A 275 9.56 -6.91 13.95
CA MET A 275 9.28 -5.49 13.96
C MET A 275 10.22 -4.71 13.04
N GLY A 276 9.70 -3.71 12.34
CA GLY A 276 10.46 -2.78 11.53
C GLY A 276 11.18 -1.71 12.37
N ASN A 277 12.19 -1.09 11.77
CA ASN A 277 12.94 0.00 12.42
C ASN A 277 12.27 1.35 12.14
N MET A 278 11.74 1.98 13.19
CA MET A 278 11.00 3.24 13.12
C MET A 278 11.82 4.48 13.49
N ASN A 279 13.13 4.36 13.78
CA ASN A 279 13.97 5.49 14.24
C ASN A 279 13.94 6.73 13.32
N ALA A 280 13.79 6.54 12.00
CA ALA A 280 13.72 7.64 11.04
C ALA A 280 12.27 8.03 10.65
N HIS A 281 11.26 7.41 11.29
CA HIS A 281 9.86 7.44 10.87
C HIS A 281 8.89 7.74 12.02
N ALA A 282 9.36 8.39 13.06
CA ALA A 282 8.58 8.65 14.27
C ALA A 282 8.80 10.11 14.73
N PRO A 283 8.26 11.11 14.02
CA PRO A 283 8.52 12.52 14.31
C PRO A 283 8.05 12.97 15.70
N CYS A 284 7.08 12.29 16.30
CA CYS A 284 6.60 12.54 17.65
C CYS A 284 7.36 11.78 18.75
N CYS A 285 8.37 10.96 18.37
CA CYS A 285 9.18 10.24 19.34
C CYS A 285 10.48 10.98 19.62
N THR A 286 10.70 11.42 20.86
CA THR A 286 12.00 11.97 21.27
C THR A 286 13.11 10.94 21.21
N GLU A 287 12.76 9.68 21.46
CA GLU A 287 13.56 8.49 21.27
C GLU A 287 12.66 7.30 20.91
N VAL A 288 13.20 6.33 20.21
CA VAL A 288 12.51 5.09 19.84
C VAL A 288 13.24 3.92 20.49
N LYS A 289 12.52 3.17 21.30
CA LYS A 289 13.04 1.97 21.99
C LYS A 289 12.22 0.74 21.66
N TYR A 290 12.87 -0.40 21.68
CA TYR A 290 12.29 -1.70 21.42
C TYR A 290 12.41 -2.60 22.64
N SER A 291 11.28 -3.13 23.10
CA SER A 291 11.24 -4.14 24.15
C SER A 291 11.35 -5.52 23.52
N ILE A 292 12.44 -6.22 23.79
CA ILE A 292 12.70 -7.57 23.28
C ILE A 292 12.42 -8.56 24.39
N LEU A 293 11.37 -9.35 24.23
CA LEU A 293 10.88 -10.30 25.25
C LEU A 293 10.66 -11.68 24.63
N ASN A 294 10.82 -12.72 25.46
CA ASN A 294 10.41 -14.06 25.07
C ASN A 294 8.88 -14.12 25.01
N THR A 295 8.34 -14.25 23.81
CA THR A 295 6.91 -14.33 23.52
C THR A 295 6.52 -15.69 22.93
N MET A 296 7.34 -16.73 23.17
CA MET A 296 7.05 -18.10 22.73
C MET A 296 6.69 -19.02 23.90
N ASP A 297 7.37 -18.83 25.03
CA ASP A 297 7.21 -19.73 26.19
C ASP A 297 6.10 -19.28 27.16
N TYR A 298 5.48 -18.11 26.89
CA TYR A 298 4.46 -17.53 27.75
C TYR A 298 3.15 -17.26 27.01
N SER A 299 2.04 -17.61 27.67
CA SER A 299 0.70 -17.14 27.26
C SER A 299 0.59 -15.63 27.43
N TRP A 300 -0.25 -14.97 26.62
CA TRP A 300 -0.59 -13.55 26.84
C TRP A 300 -1.31 -13.30 28.19
N THR A 301 -1.89 -14.34 28.79
CA THR A 301 -2.49 -14.28 30.13
C THR A 301 -1.48 -14.47 31.26
N ASN A 302 -0.19 -14.68 30.93
CA ASN A 302 0.85 -14.93 31.96
C ASN A 302 1.21 -13.65 32.69
N ASP A 303 1.11 -13.70 34.01
CA ASP A 303 1.35 -12.57 34.93
C ASP A 303 2.77 -11.98 34.81
N SER A 304 3.79 -12.83 34.66
CA SER A 304 5.18 -12.39 34.54
C SER A 304 5.40 -11.63 33.22
N LEU A 305 4.83 -12.09 32.09
CA LEU A 305 4.94 -11.41 30.82
C LEU A 305 4.23 -10.06 30.85
N GLN A 306 3.03 -9.98 31.46
CA GLN A 306 2.30 -8.73 31.65
C GLN A 306 3.10 -7.73 32.48
N GLN A 307 3.70 -8.20 33.60
CA GLN A 307 4.53 -7.35 34.45
C GLN A 307 5.72 -6.78 33.67
N LYS A 308 6.42 -7.62 32.87
CA LYS A 308 7.53 -7.16 32.02
C LYS A 308 7.10 -6.07 31.02
N PHE A 309 5.91 -6.17 30.42
CA PHE A 309 5.39 -5.11 29.55
C PHE A 309 5.22 -3.80 30.31
N CYS A 310 4.61 -3.83 31.49
CA CYS A 310 4.45 -2.67 32.36
C CYS A 310 5.81 -2.07 32.77
N ASP A 311 6.74 -2.89 33.27
CA ASP A 311 8.07 -2.44 33.73
C ASP A 311 8.86 -1.76 32.61
N ARG A 312 8.75 -2.26 31.36
CA ARG A 312 9.41 -1.64 30.20
C ARG A 312 8.79 -0.30 29.81
N ALA A 313 7.45 -0.19 29.87
CA ALA A 313 6.77 1.06 29.58
C ALA A 313 7.03 2.13 30.65
N LEU A 314 7.01 1.73 31.94
CA LEU A 314 7.27 2.63 33.08
C LEU A 314 8.68 3.22 33.06
N ARG A 315 9.70 2.44 32.65
CA ARG A 315 11.11 2.88 32.65
C ARG A 315 11.45 3.91 31.57
N LEU A 316 10.57 4.13 30.60
CA LEU A 316 10.91 4.94 29.43
C LEU A 316 10.84 6.44 29.70
N SER A 317 9.90 6.91 30.52
CA SER A 317 9.74 8.32 30.86
C SER A 317 9.96 8.54 32.34
N ASP A 318 10.79 9.53 32.69
CA ASP A 318 11.07 9.95 34.07
C ASP A 318 9.82 10.51 34.78
N THR A 319 8.78 10.89 34.05
CA THR A 319 7.51 11.37 34.60
C THR A 319 6.58 10.25 35.01
N SER A 320 6.85 8.99 34.61
CA SER A 320 6.08 7.83 35.01
C SER A 320 6.19 7.58 36.51
N ASP A 321 5.08 7.19 37.11
CA ASP A 321 5.04 6.83 38.55
C ASP A 321 5.24 5.33 38.71
N VAL A 322 6.48 4.92 38.98
CA VAL A 322 6.87 3.51 39.10
C VAL A 322 6.22 2.85 40.31
N ASP A 323 6.07 3.58 41.41
CA ASP A 323 5.50 3.04 42.66
C ASP A 323 4.00 2.78 42.53
N LEU A 324 3.29 3.64 41.83
CA LEU A 324 1.86 3.47 41.55
C LEU A 324 1.58 2.71 40.23
N GLY A 325 2.61 2.37 39.47
CA GLY A 325 2.48 1.69 38.18
C GLY A 325 1.77 2.53 37.10
N VAL A 326 1.98 3.87 37.10
CA VAL A 326 1.33 4.77 36.15
C VAL A 326 2.32 5.22 35.07
N VAL A 327 2.11 4.75 33.83
CA VAL A 327 2.88 5.16 32.65
C VAL A 327 2.41 6.54 32.21
N LYS A 328 3.32 7.52 32.11
CA LYS A 328 3.05 8.90 31.69
C LYS A 328 3.96 9.33 30.56
N ASP A 329 3.54 10.33 29.78
CA ASP A 329 4.32 10.97 28.70
C ASP A 329 5.05 9.96 27.81
N THR A 330 4.38 8.90 27.42
CA THR A 330 4.97 7.78 26.68
C THR A 330 4.03 7.34 25.56
N VAL A 331 4.59 7.09 24.37
CA VAL A 331 3.88 6.39 23.29
C VAL A 331 4.20 4.90 23.38
N VAL A 332 3.20 4.11 23.70
CA VAL A 332 3.29 2.63 23.75
C VAL A 332 2.75 2.07 22.43
N VAL A 333 3.57 1.32 21.72
CA VAL A 333 3.18 0.67 20.45
C VAL A 333 3.24 -0.83 20.63
N THR A 334 2.16 -1.54 20.33
CA THR A 334 2.09 -2.99 20.45
C THR A 334 1.66 -3.64 19.15
N HIS A 335 2.25 -4.78 18.81
CA HIS A 335 1.87 -5.56 17.64
C HIS A 335 1.36 -6.95 18.02
N SER A 336 0.30 -7.41 17.32
CA SER A 336 -0.19 -8.78 17.42
C SER A 336 -0.49 -9.20 18.86
N MET A 337 0.00 -10.35 19.33
CA MET A 337 -0.16 -10.83 20.71
C MET A 337 0.29 -9.78 21.75
N GLY A 338 1.24 -8.89 21.40
CA GLY A 338 1.68 -7.81 22.31
C GLY A 338 0.53 -6.88 22.73
N GLY A 339 -0.46 -6.68 21.87
CA GLY A 339 -1.66 -5.92 22.22
C GLY A 339 -2.54 -6.62 23.27
N LEU A 340 -2.68 -7.95 23.17
CA LEU A 340 -3.38 -8.74 24.20
C LEU A 340 -2.63 -8.72 25.55
N VAL A 341 -1.29 -8.85 25.54
CA VAL A 341 -0.48 -8.77 26.76
C VAL A 341 -0.68 -7.43 27.44
N MET A 342 -0.58 -6.32 26.70
CA MET A 342 -0.78 -4.97 27.24
C MET A 342 -2.23 -4.78 27.73
N SER A 343 -3.23 -5.22 26.97
CA SER A 343 -4.63 -5.16 27.39
C SER A 343 -4.85 -5.87 28.71
N MET A 344 -4.28 -7.06 28.86
CA MET A 344 -4.46 -7.86 30.08
C MET A 344 -3.67 -7.29 31.25
N ALA A 345 -2.47 -6.72 30.99
CA ALA A 345 -1.71 -6.00 32.01
C ALA A 345 -2.49 -4.82 32.60
N LEU A 346 -3.19 -4.07 31.76
CA LEU A 346 -4.08 -2.98 32.18
C LEU A 346 -5.32 -3.53 32.91
N ALA A 347 -5.96 -4.59 32.40
CA ALA A 347 -7.15 -5.21 32.99
C ALA A 347 -6.88 -5.79 34.39
N THR A 348 -5.67 -6.31 34.63
CA THR A 348 -5.26 -6.88 35.92
C THR A 348 -4.64 -5.84 36.86
N GLY A 349 -4.54 -4.57 36.43
CA GLY A 349 -3.99 -3.49 37.24
C GLY A 349 -2.48 -3.59 37.46
N ARG A 350 -1.72 -4.29 36.60
CA ARG A 350 -0.24 -4.33 36.68
C ARG A 350 0.37 -2.96 36.44
N CYS A 351 -0.23 -2.20 35.54
CA CYS A 351 0.01 -0.78 35.35
C CYS A 351 -1.25 -0.09 34.78
N SER A 352 -1.19 1.22 34.69
CA SER A 352 -2.22 2.05 34.07
C SER A 352 -1.58 3.14 33.22
N PHE A 353 -2.35 3.72 32.30
CA PHE A 353 -1.93 4.87 31.52
C PHE A 353 -2.43 6.16 32.18
N GLY A 354 -1.53 7.12 32.36
CA GLY A 354 -1.78 8.44 32.90
C GLY A 354 -1.66 9.54 31.84
N GLU A 355 -1.50 10.77 32.32
CA GLU A 355 -1.39 11.95 31.46
C GLU A 355 -0.22 11.80 30.47
N GLY A 356 -0.45 12.23 29.23
CA GLY A 356 0.54 12.17 28.15
C GLY A 356 0.82 10.77 27.61
N ALA A 357 0.27 9.69 28.18
CA ALA A 357 0.41 8.36 27.61
C ALA A 357 -0.52 8.17 26.40
N SER A 358 -0.02 7.52 25.35
CA SER A 358 -0.81 7.11 24.20
C SER A 358 -0.50 5.67 23.83
N TRP A 359 -1.53 4.89 23.54
CA TRP A 359 -1.35 3.51 23.11
C TRP A 359 -1.79 3.30 21.66
N VAL A 360 -0.85 2.82 20.83
CA VAL A 360 -1.06 2.49 19.42
C VAL A 360 -1.00 0.96 19.26
N ALA A 361 -2.08 0.35 18.78
CA ALA A 361 -2.18 -1.09 18.63
C ALA A 361 -2.21 -1.50 17.14
N LEU A 362 -1.40 -2.50 16.79
CA LEU A 362 -1.19 -2.96 15.41
C LEU A 362 -1.61 -4.43 15.30
N SER A 363 -2.62 -4.75 14.50
CA SER A 363 -3.09 -6.13 14.22
C SER A 363 -3.24 -7.02 15.46
N SER A 364 -3.76 -6.47 16.55
CA SER A 364 -3.90 -7.18 17.81
C SER A 364 -5.08 -8.15 17.79
N PRO A 365 -4.88 -9.47 18.05
CA PRO A 365 -5.93 -10.48 17.93
C PRO A 365 -6.86 -10.49 19.17
N MET A 366 -7.70 -9.46 19.32
CA MET A 366 -8.56 -9.27 20.52
C MET A 366 -9.64 -10.34 20.70
N MET A 367 -9.90 -11.19 19.68
CA MET A 367 -10.71 -12.40 19.79
C MET A 367 -9.90 -13.67 19.52
N GLY A 368 -8.56 -13.59 19.48
CA GLY A 368 -7.71 -14.68 19.05
C GLY A 368 -7.54 -14.71 17.51
N SER A 369 -7.02 -15.81 17.02
CA SER A 369 -6.65 -16.02 15.61
C SER A 369 -7.04 -17.44 15.19
N MET A 370 -7.85 -17.56 14.13
CA MET A 370 -8.19 -18.87 13.54
C MET A 370 -6.94 -19.60 13.00
N ALA A 371 -5.85 -18.88 12.72
CA ALA A 371 -4.58 -19.52 12.36
C ALA A 371 -4.03 -20.40 13.49
N SER A 372 -4.30 -20.07 14.75
CA SER A 372 -3.92 -20.90 15.90
C SER A 372 -4.79 -22.17 15.99
N ASP A 373 -6.10 -22.06 15.79
CA ASP A 373 -7.00 -23.23 15.75
C ASP A 373 -6.64 -24.16 14.60
N TYR A 374 -6.43 -23.62 13.40
CA TYR A 374 -6.03 -24.40 12.22
C TYR A 374 -4.70 -25.12 12.41
N PHE A 375 -3.72 -24.46 13.05
CA PHE A 375 -2.43 -25.08 13.36
C PHE A 375 -2.56 -26.19 14.43
N GLN A 376 -3.46 -26.05 15.42
CA GLN A 376 -3.75 -27.11 16.37
C GLN A 376 -4.41 -28.32 15.69
N ASP A 377 -5.35 -28.09 14.77
CA ASP A 377 -5.95 -29.16 13.95
C ASP A 377 -4.87 -29.92 13.16
N PHE A 378 -3.89 -29.22 12.60
CA PHE A 378 -2.74 -29.83 11.94
C PHE A 378 -1.89 -30.66 12.92
N CYS A 379 -1.55 -30.12 14.10
CA CYS A 379 -0.78 -30.87 15.10
C CYS A 379 -1.52 -32.10 15.65
N ASN A 380 -2.83 -32.16 15.49
CA ASN A 380 -3.67 -33.30 15.88
C ASN A 380 -3.94 -34.29 14.70
N ASP A 381 -3.27 -34.12 13.55
CA ASP A 381 -3.49 -34.90 12.31
C ASP A 381 -4.93 -34.79 11.77
N GLU A 382 -5.64 -33.69 12.04
CA GLU A 382 -7.00 -33.44 11.58
C GLU A 382 -7.05 -32.71 10.22
N VAL A 383 -5.91 -32.18 9.74
CA VAL A 383 -5.76 -31.48 8.45
C VAL A 383 -4.75 -32.21 7.59
N SER A 384 -5.19 -32.70 6.41
CA SER A 384 -4.34 -33.44 5.47
C SER A 384 -3.55 -32.53 4.52
N ASP A 385 -4.11 -31.36 4.16
CA ASP A 385 -3.58 -30.47 3.12
C ASP A 385 -2.94 -29.20 3.71
N PHE A 386 -2.12 -29.37 4.75
CA PHE A 386 -1.42 -28.24 5.36
C PHE A 386 -0.24 -27.80 4.49
N ALA A 387 -0.19 -26.51 4.17
CA ALA A 387 0.95 -25.93 3.47
C ALA A 387 2.16 -25.87 4.41
N THR A 388 3.20 -26.64 4.12
CA THR A 388 4.41 -26.70 4.97
C THR A 388 5.11 -25.37 5.16
N ASP A 389 4.97 -24.46 4.17
CA ASP A 389 5.51 -23.09 4.27
C ASP A 389 4.89 -22.31 5.44
N LEU A 390 3.67 -22.66 5.90
CA LEU A 390 3.06 -22.05 7.07
C LEU A 390 3.78 -22.36 8.38
N LEU A 391 4.58 -23.43 8.44
CA LEU A 391 5.37 -23.78 9.62
C LEU A 391 6.39 -22.70 9.97
N ASP A 392 6.90 -21.96 8.98
CA ASP A 392 7.82 -20.84 9.20
C ASP A 392 7.18 -19.68 9.98
N VAL A 393 5.85 -19.54 9.86
CA VAL A 393 5.07 -18.49 10.50
C VAL A 393 4.37 -19.00 11.76
N LEU A 394 3.79 -20.20 11.70
CA LEU A 394 2.95 -20.75 12.78
C LEU A 394 3.76 -21.55 13.81
N GLY A 395 4.89 -22.13 13.42
CA GLY A 395 5.78 -22.91 14.27
C GLY A 395 5.71 -24.41 13.98
N GLN A 396 6.21 -25.22 14.92
CA GLN A 396 6.28 -26.68 14.82
C GLN A 396 5.44 -27.35 15.90
N CYS A 397 5.04 -28.61 15.67
CA CYS A 397 4.39 -29.42 16.69
C CYS A 397 5.42 -30.02 17.68
N PRO A 398 5.08 -30.10 18.98
CA PRO A 398 3.84 -29.64 19.59
C PRO A 398 3.72 -28.13 19.61
N MET A 399 2.48 -27.63 19.50
CA MET A 399 2.21 -26.20 19.43
C MET A 399 2.74 -25.44 20.66
N PRO A 400 3.50 -24.33 20.49
CA PRO A 400 4.00 -23.50 21.59
C PRO A 400 2.88 -22.89 22.44
N VAL A 401 3.13 -22.72 23.77
CA VAL A 401 2.16 -22.16 24.74
C VAL A 401 1.60 -20.82 24.28
N ALA A 402 2.45 -19.93 23.79
CA ALA A 402 2.02 -18.64 23.28
C ALA A 402 1.01 -18.76 22.13
N ARG A 403 1.21 -19.71 21.20
CA ARG A 403 0.30 -19.96 20.09
C ARG A 403 -1.02 -20.57 20.56
N GLN A 404 -0.99 -21.52 21.49
CA GLN A 404 -2.20 -22.08 22.13
C GLN A 404 -3.02 -20.98 22.82
N SER A 405 -2.37 -19.99 23.40
CA SER A 405 -3.06 -18.88 24.07
C SER A 405 -3.82 -17.95 23.09
N LEU A 406 -3.62 -18.10 21.77
CA LEU A 406 -4.31 -17.32 20.74
C LEU A 406 -5.49 -18.06 20.10
N PHE A 407 -5.95 -19.19 20.65
CA PHE A 407 -7.17 -19.85 20.18
C PHE A 407 -8.35 -18.89 20.12
N TYR A 408 -9.13 -18.99 19.04
CA TYR A 408 -10.20 -18.04 18.77
C TYR A 408 -11.30 -18.12 19.83
N GLN A 409 -11.74 -16.99 20.30
CA GLN A 409 -12.74 -16.85 21.37
C GLN A 409 -14.04 -17.59 21.02
N ASN A 410 -14.52 -18.43 21.95
CA ASN A 410 -15.71 -19.29 21.84
C ASN A 410 -15.62 -20.38 20.73
N GLU A 411 -14.42 -20.69 20.23
CA GLU A 411 -14.21 -21.80 19.29
C GLU A 411 -13.65 -23.05 19.99
N LYS A 412 -13.40 -24.10 19.20
CA LYS A 412 -13.11 -25.48 19.59
C LYS A 412 -12.11 -25.62 20.76
N TYR A 413 -11.04 -24.84 20.76
CA TYR A 413 -9.93 -24.96 21.69
C TYR A 413 -9.96 -23.93 22.82
N SER A 414 -10.85 -22.92 22.75
CA SER A 414 -10.94 -21.91 23.81
C SER A 414 -11.67 -22.44 25.06
N THR A 415 -11.14 -22.13 26.23
CA THR A 415 -11.75 -22.49 27.52
C THR A 415 -12.63 -21.36 28.08
N VAL A 416 -13.43 -21.67 29.11
CA VAL A 416 -14.25 -20.65 29.80
C VAL A 416 -13.38 -19.52 30.37
N ASP A 417 -12.24 -19.86 31.02
CA ASP A 417 -11.30 -18.89 31.58
C ASP A 417 -10.64 -18.05 30.49
N HIS A 418 -10.28 -18.68 29.37
CA HIS A 418 -9.70 -17.99 28.22
C HIS A 418 -10.69 -16.98 27.62
N ASN A 419 -11.95 -17.37 27.49
CA ASN A 419 -13.01 -16.49 27.01
C ASN A 419 -13.30 -15.33 27.97
N ALA A 420 -13.18 -15.55 29.28
CA ALA A 420 -13.30 -14.50 30.27
C ALA A 420 -12.12 -13.51 30.19
N ALA A 421 -10.89 -14.02 30.02
CA ALA A 421 -9.70 -13.19 29.83
C ALA A 421 -9.80 -12.32 28.57
N TYR A 422 -10.29 -12.86 27.45
CA TYR A 422 -10.55 -12.05 26.24
C TYR A 422 -11.51 -10.90 26.51
N LYS A 423 -12.60 -11.13 27.23
CA LYS A 423 -13.57 -10.06 27.57
C LYS A 423 -12.90 -8.94 28.39
N ALA A 424 -12.12 -9.31 29.43
CA ALA A 424 -11.40 -8.34 30.24
C ALA A 424 -10.37 -7.53 29.40
N ALA A 425 -9.62 -8.22 28.52
CA ALA A 425 -8.69 -7.58 27.62
C ALA A 425 -9.38 -6.61 26.64
N GLN A 426 -10.53 -7.01 26.06
CA GLN A 426 -11.33 -6.17 25.15
C GLN A 426 -11.87 -4.90 25.84
N GLU A 427 -12.27 -4.98 27.11
CA GLU A 427 -12.70 -3.82 27.89
C GLU A 427 -11.54 -2.85 28.15
N ALA A 428 -10.38 -3.37 28.57
CA ALA A 428 -9.17 -2.57 28.77
C ALA A 428 -8.68 -1.95 27.44
N TYR A 429 -8.73 -2.70 26.34
CA TYR A 429 -8.38 -2.21 24.99
C TYR A 429 -9.23 -1.01 24.60
N ARG A 430 -10.56 -1.16 24.65
CA ARG A 430 -11.51 -0.08 24.34
C ARG A 430 -11.30 1.16 25.19
N GLY A 431 -10.98 0.97 26.49
CA GLY A 431 -10.83 2.08 27.44
C GLY A 431 -9.52 2.84 27.32
N ASN A 432 -8.49 2.28 26.67
CA ASN A 432 -7.14 2.82 26.72
C ASN A 432 -6.46 3.00 25.35
N VAL A 433 -6.91 2.32 24.30
CA VAL A 433 -6.29 2.44 22.97
C VAL A 433 -6.56 3.82 22.38
N SER A 434 -5.50 4.51 21.95
CA SER A 434 -5.57 5.83 21.33
C SER A 434 -5.74 5.73 19.80
N ALA A 435 -5.10 4.73 19.19
CA ALA A 435 -5.18 4.48 17.75
C ALA A 435 -4.94 3.00 17.47
N ALA A 436 -5.53 2.50 16.36
CA ALA A 436 -5.35 1.11 15.97
C ALA A 436 -5.24 0.96 14.46
N MET A 437 -4.43 -0.01 14.04
CA MET A 437 -4.32 -0.49 12.66
C MET A 437 -4.83 -1.92 12.61
N CYS A 438 -5.96 -2.15 11.91
CA CYS A 438 -6.59 -3.45 11.74
C CYS A 438 -6.82 -3.71 10.26
N SER A 439 -6.08 -4.64 9.68
CA SER A 439 -6.11 -4.87 8.24
C SER A 439 -7.25 -5.80 7.81
N ASP A 440 -7.72 -5.58 6.57
CA ASP A 440 -8.75 -6.37 5.90
C ASP A 440 -8.24 -7.17 4.69
N ASP A 441 -6.92 -7.10 4.38
CA ASP A 441 -6.33 -7.73 3.19
C ASP A 441 -5.01 -8.46 3.52
N TYR A 442 -4.94 -9.75 3.27
CA TYR A 442 -3.75 -10.60 3.48
C TYR A 442 -2.67 -10.46 2.39
N ARG A 443 -2.97 -9.82 1.26
CA ARG A 443 -2.01 -9.68 0.15
C ARG A 443 -0.93 -8.66 0.46
N GLY A 444 -1.30 -7.54 1.08
CA GLY A 444 -0.38 -6.51 1.51
C GLY A 444 0.42 -5.84 0.39
N ILE A 445 1.56 -5.29 0.77
CA ILE A 445 2.55 -4.69 -0.13
C ILE A 445 3.50 -5.76 -0.68
N PHE A 446 4.35 -5.38 -1.64
CA PHE A 446 5.40 -6.26 -2.15
C PHE A 446 6.46 -6.52 -1.09
N SER A 447 6.64 -7.79 -0.72
CA SER A 447 7.61 -8.22 0.27
C SER A 447 7.85 -9.72 0.20
N VAL A 448 8.91 -10.20 0.81
CA VAL A 448 9.20 -11.62 0.99
C VAL A 448 8.13 -12.35 1.81
N TYR A 449 7.35 -11.64 2.61
CA TYR A 449 6.26 -12.19 3.43
C TYR A 449 4.96 -12.40 2.65
N ARG A 450 4.78 -11.69 1.53
CA ARG A 450 3.53 -11.72 0.77
C ARG A 450 3.09 -13.12 0.32
N PRO A 451 3.95 -14.00 -0.25
CA PRO A 451 3.52 -15.32 -0.68
C PRO A 451 2.92 -16.14 0.46
N ILE A 452 3.61 -16.18 1.60
CA ILE A 452 3.16 -16.96 2.76
C ILE A 452 1.87 -16.39 3.38
N MET A 453 1.71 -15.07 3.44
CA MET A 453 0.49 -14.44 3.94
C MET A 453 -0.70 -14.66 3.01
N VAL A 454 -0.48 -14.72 1.69
CA VAL A 454 -1.53 -15.11 0.73
C VAL A 454 -1.95 -16.57 0.92
N VAL A 455 -1.01 -17.46 1.20
CA VAL A 455 -1.33 -18.86 1.53
C VAL A 455 -2.14 -18.93 2.82
N ALA A 456 -1.69 -18.27 3.89
CA ALA A 456 -2.38 -18.22 5.17
C ALA A 456 -3.80 -17.65 5.04
N GLY A 457 -3.96 -16.49 4.39
CA GLY A 457 -5.26 -15.84 4.21
C GLY A 457 -6.29 -16.65 3.38
N LYS A 458 -5.82 -17.65 2.62
CA LYS A 458 -6.69 -18.51 1.81
C LYS A 458 -6.97 -19.88 2.44
N LEU A 459 -5.98 -20.47 3.12
CA LEU A 459 -6.08 -21.86 3.64
C LEU A 459 -6.59 -21.89 5.07
N VAL A 460 -6.24 -20.91 5.90
CA VAL A 460 -6.79 -20.81 7.25
C VAL A 460 -8.30 -20.57 7.16
N PRO A 461 -9.12 -21.34 7.89
CA PRO A 461 -10.58 -21.18 7.87
C PRO A 461 -11.03 -19.96 8.69
N HIS A 462 -10.58 -18.78 8.26
CA HIS A 462 -10.91 -17.50 8.88
C HIS A 462 -12.42 -17.29 9.04
N LYS A 463 -12.84 -16.62 10.09
CA LYS A 463 -14.26 -16.26 10.33
C LYS A 463 -14.74 -15.15 9.40
N SER A 464 -13.83 -14.47 8.70
CA SER A 464 -14.12 -13.43 7.72
C SER A 464 -13.11 -13.47 6.58
N SER A 465 -13.52 -13.07 5.39
CA SER A 465 -12.61 -12.80 4.26
C SER A 465 -11.73 -11.55 4.50
N GLU A 466 -12.13 -10.70 5.43
CA GLU A 466 -11.39 -9.53 5.87
C GLU A 466 -10.37 -9.95 6.94
N ASN A 467 -9.14 -10.24 6.52
CA ASN A 467 -8.06 -10.68 7.40
C ASN A 467 -6.69 -10.26 6.84
N ASP A 468 -5.69 -10.19 7.69
CA ASP A 468 -4.31 -9.88 7.33
C ASP A 468 -3.42 -11.11 7.05
N GLY A 469 -4.03 -12.28 6.94
CA GLY A 469 -3.40 -13.60 6.80
C GLY A 469 -3.33 -14.37 8.11
N LEU A 470 -3.28 -13.71 9.26
CA LEU A 470 -3.22 -14.34 10.58
C LEU A 470 -4.34 -13.89 11.51
N VAL A 471 -4.79 -12.66 11.40
CA VAL A 471 -5.81 -12.04 12.27
C VAL A 471 -6.92 -11.45 11.42
N GLU A 472 -8.15 -11.77 11.75
CA GLU A 472 -9.33 -11.19 11.14
C GLU A 472 -9.54 -9.74 11.59
N PHE A 473 -10.00 -8.87 10.67
CA PHE A 473 -10.35 -7.48 10.99
C PHE A 473 -11.29 -7.39 12.20
N GLN A 474 -12.33 -8.22 12.25
CA GLN A 474 -13.29 -8.25 13.36
C GLN A 474 -12.67 -8.64 14.69
N SER A 475 -11.59 -9.45 14.68
CA SER A 475 -10.84 -9.79 15.89
C SER A 475 -10.02 -8.59 16.35
N CYS A 476 -9.28 -7.95 15.45
CA CYS A 476 -8.45 -6.79 15.76
C CYS A 476 -9.28 -5.58 16.22
N ALA A 477 -10.39 -5.29 15.57
CA ALA A 477 -11.28 -4.17 15.88
C ALA A 477 -12.16 -4.41 17.12
N LYS A 478 -12.11 -5.60 17.73
CA LYS A 478 -13.01 -5.95 18.82
C LYS A 478 -12.84 -5.03 20.03
N GLY A 479 -13.95 -4.43 20.43
CA GLY A 479 -13.97 -3.45 21.53
C GLY A 479 -13.97 -2.00 21.03
N ILE A 480 -13.62 -1.74 19.78
CA ILE A 480 -13.68 -0.42 19.13
C ILE A 480 -14.89 -0.37 18.19
N GLU A 481 -15.56 0.77 18.09
CA GLU A 481 -16.65 0.95 17.12
C GLU A 481 -16.11 0.93 15.70
N THR A 482 -16.55 -0.03 14.89
CA THR A 482 -16.08 -0.22 13.51
C THR A 482 -16.38 0.96 12.60
N ALA A 483 -17.42 1.75 12.88
CA ALA A 483 -17.74 2.97 12.14
C ALA A 483 -16.66 4.08 12.28
N GLY A 484 -15.77 3.99 13.26
CA GLY A 484 -14.65 4.91 13.43
C GLY A 484 -13.42 4.57 12.60
N PHE A 485 -13.42 3.41 11.90
CA PHE A 485 -12.31 2.98 11.06
C PHE A 485 -12.44 3.54 9.63
N GLY A 486 -11.31 4.00 9.07
CA GLY A 486 -11.19 4.45 7.69
C GLY A 486 -10.02 3.79 6.97
N ASN A 487 -9.97 3.90 5.65
CA ASN A 487 -8.97 3.23 4.81
C ASN A 487 -7.85 4.15 4.31
N SER A 488 -7.70 5.32 4.89
CA SER A 488 -6.63 6.26 4.60
C SER A 488 -5.63 6.31 5.77
N PHE A 489 -4.35 6.51 5.47
CA PHE A 489 -3.32 6.77 6.48
C PHE A 489 -3.61 8.01 7.36
N LYS A 490 -4.65 8.79 7.05
CA LYS A 490 -5.10 9.94 7.85
C LYS A 490 -6.07 9.55 8.97
N ASP A 491 -6.61 8.34 8.90
CA ASP A 491 -7.59 7.87 9.88
C ASP A 491 -6.89 7.35 11.12
N GLN A 492 -7.34 7.77 12.29
CA GLN A 492 -6.80 7.35 13.57
C GLN A 492 -6.98 5.85 13.81
N PHE A 493 -8.15 5.32 13.46
CA PHE A 493 -8.42 3.89 13.37
C PHE A 493 -8.36 3.50 11.90
N TYR A 494 -7.31 2.77 11.52
CA TYR A 494 -6.93 2.56 10.13
C TYR A 494 -7.22 1.12 9.68
N VAL A 495 -7.95 0.98 8.56
CA VAL A 495 -8.17 -0.30 7.88
C VAL A 495 -7.30 -0.34 6.62
N PRO A 496 -6.06 -0.83 6.71
CA PRO A 496 -5.20 -0.92 5.54
C PRO A 496 -5.44 -2.21 4.75
N GLU A 497 -5.04 -2.18 3.47
CA GLU A 497 -4.83 -3.35 2.63
C GLU A 497 -3.41 -3.92 2.85
N LEU A 498 -3.12 -4.44 4.03
CA LEU A 498 -1.79 -4.90 4.47
C LEU A 498 -1.84 -6.33 5.02
N ASN A 499 -0.79 -7.12 4.82
CA ASN A 499 -0.67 -8.38 5.54
C ASN A 499 -0.09 -8.16 6.95
N HIS A 500 -0.13 -9.19 7.79
CA HIS A 500 0.28 -9.13 9.19
C HIS A 500 1.74 -8.67 9.42
N ALA A 501 2.64 -8.96 8.47
CA ALA A 501 4.03 -8.50 8.53
C ALA A 501 4.19 -7.04 8.10
N ASP A 502 3.33 -6.54 7.21
CA ASP A 502 3.35 -5.14 6.78
C ASP A 502 2.87 -4.21 7.90
N THR A 503 1.88 -4.64 8.71
CA THR A 503 1.31 -3.82 9.78
C THR A 503 2.31 -3.51 10.90
N VAL A 504 3.43 -4.22 10.98
CA VAL A 504 4.51 -3.98 11.95
C VAL A 504 5.71 -3.24 11.32
N PHE A 505 5.49 -2.54 10.22
CA PHE A 505 6.46 -1.66 9.54
C PHE A 505 7.68 -2.37 8.92
N LEU A 506 7.66 -3.70 8.75
CA LEU A 506 8.80 -4.46 8.21
C LEU A 506 9.15 -4.06 6.78
N ASN A 507 8.13 -3.75 5.98
CA ASN A 507 8.27 -3.58 4.53
C ASN A 507 8.06 -2.12 4.07
N GLY A 508 7.96 -1.16 5.01
CA GLY A 508 7.77 0.25 4.69
C GLY A 508 6.35 0.57 4.19
N ASP A 509 6.26 1.51 3.25
CA ASP A 509 4.99 1.97 2.66
C ASP A 509 4.81 1.42 1.24
N GLY A 510 3.57 1.11 0.88
CA GLY A 510 3.19 0.81 -0.50
C GLY A 510 3.26 2.05 -1.40
N ILE A 511 3.33 1.82 -2.73
CA ILE A 511 3.67 2.87 -3.70
C ILE A 511 2.51 3.86 -3.93
N PHE A 512 1.28 3.38 -4.11
CA PHE A 512 0.20 4.23 -4.64
C PHE A 512 -0.93 4.52 -3.63
N LYS A 513 -1.49 3.47 -3.03
CA LYS A 513 -2.74 3.58 -2.27
C LYS A 513 -2.52 4.10 -0.86
N ASP A 514 -3.39 5.00 -0.41
CA ASP A 514 -3.45 5.47 0.98
C ASP A 514 -3.72 4.33 1.97
N SER A 515 -4.44 3.28 1.53
CA SER A 515 -4.67 2.07 2.31
C SER A 515 -3.44 1.16 2.45
N ARG A 516 -2.26 1.56 1.93
CA ARG A 516 -1.01 0.78 2.00
C ARG A 516 0.17 1.60 2.52
N LYS A 517 -0.10 2.50 3.48
CA LYS A 517 0.89 3.45 4.01
C LYS A 517 1.06 3.30 5.54
N PRO A 518 1.51 2.14 6.06
CA PRO A 518 1.59 1.93 7.51
C PRO A 518 2.58 2.86 8.19
N VAL A 519 3.74 3.11 7.60
CA VAL A 519 4.76 3.98 8.17
C VAL A 519 4.29 5.44 8.12
N LYS A 520 3.72 5.89 7.01
CA LYS A 520 3.14 7.23 6.88
C LYS A 520 2.00 7.45 7.86
N TRP A 521 1.16 6.42 8.08
CA TRP A 521 0.11 6.47 9.09
C TRP A 521 0.69 6.78 10.47
N PHE A 522 1.71 6.04 10.90
CA PHE A 522 2.34 6.26 12.20
C PHE A 522 3.04 7.62 12.31
N GLU A 523 3.75 8.05 11.25
CA GLU A 523 4.38 9.37 11.18
C GLU A 523 3.38 10.52 11.33
N CYS A 524 2.17 10.37 10.77
CA CYS A 524 1.15 11.41 10.71
C CYS A 524 0.13 11.33 11.85
N LEU A 525 0.19 10.31 12.69
CA LEU A 525 -0.83 9.98 13.68
C LEU A 525 -0.89 10.97 14.84
N LEU A 526 0.25 11.37 15.40
CA LEU A 526 0.39 12.09 16.68
C LEU A 526 0.78 13.57 16.54
#